data_cf073f37e4129cbfc96e051ba1a6fa6a
#
_entry.id   cf073f37e4129cbfc96e051ba1a6fa6a
#
_cell.length_a   1.000
_cell.length_b   1.000
_cell.length_c   1.000
_cell.angle_alpha   90.00
_cell.angle_beta   90.00
_cell.angle_gamma   90.00
#
_symmetry.space_group_name_H-M   'P 1'
#
loop_
_entity.id
_entity.type
_entity.pdbx_description
1 polymer ?
#
loop_
_entity_poly.entity_id
_entity_poly.type
_entity_poly.pdbx_seq_one_letter_code
_entity_poly.pdbx_strand_id
1 'polypeptide(L)'
;MNLVSIIMPTYNCGRFIKESIDSVLAQTYDNWELLIVDDCSTDDTEAIVRGYKDKRIHYMCNEQNIGAALTRNRALREAKGRYIAFLDADDLWLPEKLEKQVAFMGQHGYQFSYTYYSEMDSDGIDTGITVKGPFKITKAGMYAFCWPGCLTVMYDAQSIGLIQIEDIQKNNDYALWLKICKKADCYLLPEVLARYRRGRSGSVSSQRISTMIKWHYKLYRDAEMMQVIPSLWHTTMNIICGAYKKIKYVKHN
;
A
#
# COMPACT_ATOMS: atom_id res chain seq x y z
N MET A 1 -12.12 0.93 21.04
CA MET A 1 -11.06 0.92 20.01
C MET A 1 -11.72 0.96 18.63
N ASN A 2 -11.11 1.65 17.66
CA ASN A 2 -11.65 1.71 16.29
C ASN A 2 -11.20 0.49 15.48
N LEU A 3 -12.08 -0.13 14.74
CA LEU A 3 -11.74 -1.26 13.86
C LEU A 3 -10.83 -0.80 12.72
N VAL A 4 -9.79 -1.57 12.42
CA VAL A 4 -8.91 -1.40 11.25
C VAL A 4 -9.17 -2.52 10.27
N SER A 5 -9.59 -2.21 9.04
CA SER A 5 -9.65 -3.18 7.94
C SER A 5 -8.32 -3.18 7.19
N ILE A 6 -7.68 -4.34 7.14
CA ILE A 6 -6.41 -4.56 6.45
C ILE A 6 -6.72 -5.18 5.09
N ILE A 7 -6.33 -4.49 4.03
CA ILE A 7 -6.58 -4.89 2.64
C ILE A 7 -5.37 -5.64 2.12
N MET A 8 -5.53 -6.92 1.82
CA MET A 8 -4.46 -7.80 1.33
C MET A 8 -4.88 -8.49 0.03
N PRO A 9 -4.59 -7.91 -1.14
CA PRO A 9 -4.72 -8.64 -2.40
C PRO A 9 -3.61 -9.69 -2.50
N THR A 10 -3.90 -10.85 -3.07
CA THR A 10 -2.89 -11.89 -3.30
C THR A 10 -3.07 -12.53 -4.67
N TYR A 11 -1.97 -12.96 -5.27
CA TYR A 11 -1.92 -13.79 -6.48
C TYR A 11 -0.60 -14.54 -6.53
N ASN A 12 -0.65 -15.88 -6.45
CA ASN A 12 0.53 -16.76 -6.46
C ASN A 12 1.59 -16.32 -5.44
N CYS A 13 1.18 -16.17 -4.18
CA CYS A 13 2.03 -15.72 -3.07
C CYS A 13 2.28 -16.80 -2.01
N GLY A 14 2.08 -18.08 -2.31
CA GLY A 14 2.23 -19.18 -1.35
C GLY A 14 3.55 -19.17 -0.59
N ARG A 15 4.64 -18.78 -1.26
CA ARG A 15 5.95 -18.64 -0.63
C ARG A 15 6.01 -17.61 0.51
N PHE A 16 5.22 -16.53 0.46
CA PHE A 16 5.38 -15.35 1.31
C PHE A 16 4.18 -15.08 2.22
N ILE A 17 2.98 -15.44 1.77
CA ILE A 17 1.73 -15.03 2.42
C ILE A 17 1.64 -15.45 3.88
N LYS A 18 2.27 -16.57 4.24
CA LYS A 18 2.34 -17.03 5.63
C LYS A 18 3.00 -16.00 6.53
N GLU A 19 4.19 -15.50 6.15
CA GLU A 19 4.91 -14.48 6.92
C GLU A 19 4.10 -13.18 7.02
N SER A 20 3.42 -12.78 5.94
CA SER A 20 2.60 -11.58 5.92
C SER A 20 1.41 -11.69 6.89
N ILE A 21 0.69 -12.83 6.90
CA ILE A 21 -0.40 -13.09 7.84
C ILE A 21 0.11 -13.14 9.27
N ASP A 22 1.21 -13.85 9.52
CA ASP A 22 1.82 -13.96 10.85
C ASP A 22 2.22 -12.56 11.39
N SER A 23 2.68 -11.65 10.52
CA SER A 23 2.98 -10.26 10.89
C SER A 23 1.75 -9.44 11.30
N VAL A 24 0.58 -9.77 10.77
CA VAL A 24 -0.70 -9.19 11.18
C VAL A 24 -1.17 -9.79 12.50
N LEU A 25 -1.04 -11.09 12.68
CA LEU A 25 -1.38 -11.77 13.93
C LEU A 25 -0.52 -11.29 15.12
N ALA A 26 0.72 -10.87 14.84
CA ALA A 26 1.66 -10.35 15.85
C ALA A 26 1.40 -8.88 16.24
N GLN A 27 0.38 -8.20 15.67
CA GLN A 27 0.09 -6.80 16.00
C GLN A 27 -0.35 -6.66 17.46
N THR A 28 0.18 -5.63 18.14
CA THR A 28 -0.20 -5.28 19.52
C THR A 28 -1.59 -4.63 19.60
N TYR A 29 -2.13 -4.18 18.50
CA TYR A 29 -3.49 -3.65 18.38
C TYR A 29 -4.44 -4.77 17.94
N ASP A 30 -5.38 -5.15 18.79
CA ASP A 30 -6.22 -6.35 18.58
C ASP A 30 -7.46 -6.14 17.73
N ASN A 31 -7.95 -4.89 17.57
CA ASN A 31 -9.22 -4.60 16.91
C ASN A 31 -9.04 -4.37 15.41
N TRP A 32 -8.76 -5.45 14.68
CA TRP A 32 -8.59 -5.45 13.22
C TRP A 32 -9.34 -6.62 12.57
N GLU A 33 -9.62 -6.48 11.29
CA GLU A 33 -9.99 -7.54 10.36
C GLU A 33 -9.01 -7.58 9.20
N LEU A 34 -8.64 -8.76 8.73
CA LEU A 34 -7.77 -8.98 7.57
C LEU A 34 -8.59 -9.51 6.41
N LEU A 35 -8.71 -8.71 5.36
CA LEU A 35 -9.47 -9.01 4.16
C LEU A 35 -8.51 -9.48 3.05
N ILE A 36 -8.34 -10.78 2.90
CA ILE A 36 -7.50 -11.42 1.89
C ILE A 36 -8.36 -11.72 0.67
N VAL A 37 -8.08 -11.07 -0.45
CA VAL A 37 -8.73 -11.38 -1.72
C VAL A 37 -7.71 -11.99 -2.67
N ASP A 38 -7.94 -13.24 -3.02
CA ASP A 38 -7.11 -14.01 -3.94
C ASP A 38 -7.60 -13.82 -5.37
N ASP A 39 -6.70 -13.40 -6.23
CA ASP A 39 -6.97 -13.13 -7.65
C ASP A 39 -6.82 -14.39 -8.52
N CYS A 40 -7.39 -15.50 -8.07
CA CYS A 40 -7.37 -16.80 -8.74
C CYS A 40 -5.96 -17.42 -8.78
N SER A 41 -5.31 -17.58 -7.61
CA SER A 41 -4.02 -18.25 -7.46
C SER A 41 -4.09 -19.72 -7.91
N THR A 42 -2.96 -20.20 -8.43
CA THR A 42 -2.78 -21.59 -8.90
C THR A 42 -1.75 -22.37 -8.09
N ASP A 43 -1.10 -21.69 -7.13
CA ASP A 43 -0.17 -22.27 -6.18
C ASP A 43 -0.87 -22.64 -4.86
N ASP A 44 -0.12 -22.88 -3.79
CA ASP A 44 -0.63 -23.27 -2.48
C ASP A 44 -1.15 -22.10 -1.63
N THR A 45 -1.30 -20.88 -2.20
CA THR A 45 -1.79 -19.68 -1.49
C THR A 45 -3.08 -19.94 -0.74
N GLU A 46 -4.11 -20.48 -1.40
CA GLU A 46 -5.42 -20.78 -0.79
C GLU A 46 -5.30 -21.78 0.37
N ALA A 47 -4.54 -22.86 0.17
CA ALA A 47 -4.38 -23.89 1.19
C ALA A 47 -3.73 -23.33 2.46
N ILE A 48 -2.73 -22.47 2.30
CA ILE A 48 -2.04 -21.79 3.41
C ILE A 48 -3.02 -20.89 4.18
N VAL A 49 -3.76 -20.03 3.49
CA VAL A 49 -4.69 -19.08 4.14
C VAL A 49 -5.80 -19.81 4.87
N ARG A 50 -6.39 -20.87 4.28
CA ARG A 50 -7.43 -21.69 4.92
C ARG A 50 -6.93 -22.49 6.13
N GLY A 51 -5.62 -22.63 6.30
CA GLY A 51 -4.98 -23.19 7.49
C GLY A 51 -5.20 -22.36 8.76
N TYR A 52 -5.37 -21.04 8.62
CA TYR A 52 -5.62 -20.15 9.76
C TYR A 52 -7.04 -20.29 10.29
N LYS A 53 -7.19 -20.25 11.64
CA LYS A 53 -8.50 -20.40 12.32
C LYS A 53 -8.94 -19.11 13.04
N ASP A 54 -8.20 -18.02 12.90
CA ASP A 54 -8.57 -16.73 13.49
C ASP A 54 -9.77 -16.13 12.75
N LYS A 55 -10.83 -15.81 13.50
CA LYS A 55 -12.09 -15.28 12.95
C LYS A 55 -11.96 -13.88 12.35
N ARG A 56 -10.88 -13.19 12.63
CA ARG A 56 -10.59 -11.85 12.07
C ARG A 56 -10.02 -11.94 10.65
N ILE A 57 -9.64 -13.13 10.17
CA ILE A 57 -9.11 -13.37 8.83
C ILE A 57 -10.26 -13.82 7.93
N HIS A 58 -10.50 -13.04 6.87
CA HIS A 58 -11.53 -13.29 5.87
C HIS A 58 -10.88 -13.56 4.52
N TYR A 59 -11.07 -14.75 3.98
CA TYR A 59 -10.56 -15.14 2.67
C TYR A 59 -11.67 -15.17 1.63
N MET A 60 -11.40 -14.52 0.50
CA MET A 60 -12.27 -14.50 -0.68
C MET A 60 -11.42 -14.82 -1.92
N CYS A 61 -11.94 -15.59 -2.85
CA CYS A 61 -11.29 -15.88 -4.13
C CYS A 61 -12.09 -15.29 -5.28
N ASN A 62 -11.41 -14.69 -6.26
CA ASN A 62 -12.01 -14.26 -7.51
C ASN A 62 -12.25 -15.48 -8.41
N GLU A 63 -13.28 -15.45 -9.25
CA GLU A 63 -13.57 -16.53 -10.21
C GLU A 63 -12.54 -16.57 -11.35
N GLN A 64 -11.89 -15.44 -11.63
CA GLN A 64 -10.83 -15.29 -12.61
C GLN A 64 -9.84 -14.20 -12.16
N ASN A 65 -8.65 -14.17 -12.75
CA ASN A 65 -7.68 -13.10 -12.50
C ASN A 65 -8.20 -11.79 -13.11
N ILE A 66 -8.51 -10.82 -12.25
CA ILE A 66 -9.04 -9.50 -12.60
C ILE A 66 -8.04 -8.34 -12.35
N GLY A 67 -6.86 -8.67 -11.81
CA GLY A 67 -5.79 -7.73 -11.52
C GLY A 67 -5.89 -7.06 -10.16
N ALA A 68 -4.74 -6.56 -9.69
CA ALA A 68 -4.57 -6.08 -8.31
C ALA A 68 -5.50 -4.91 -7.92
N ALA A 69 -5.84 -4.02 -8.87
CA ALA A 69 -6.74 -2.89 -8.60
C ALA A 69 -8.14 -3.35 -8.24
N LEU A 70 -8.75 -4.19 -9.07
CA LEU A 70 -10.11 -4.69 -8.85
C LEU A 70 -10.19 -5.66 -7.68
N THR A 71 -9.12 -6.43 -7.45
CA THR A 71 -8.97 -7.32 -6.29
C THR A 71 -8.93 -6.52 -4.98
N ARG A 72 -8.16 -5.41 -4.92
CA ARG A 72 -8.22 -4.49 -3.77
C ARG A 72 -9.60 -3.84 -3.62
N ASN A 73 -10.25 -3.48 -4.70
CA ASN A 73 -11.60 -2.92 -4.66
C ASN A 73 -12.62 -3.89 -4.06
N ARG A 74 -12.49 -5.19 -4.35
CA ARG A 74 -13.34 -6.21 -3.73
C ARG A 74 -13.13 -6.24 -2.22
N ALA A 75 -11.88 -6.25 -1.73
CA ALA A 75 -11.60 -6.16 -0.31
C ALA A 75 -12.12 -4.85 0.32
N LEU A 76 -11.94 -3.71 -0.35
CA LEU A 76 -12.43 -2.42 0.12
C LEU A 76 -13.96 -2.38 0.28
N ARG A 77 -14.72 -3.07 -0.57
CA ARG A 77 -16.20 -3.14 -0.43
C ARG A 77 -16.65 -3.92 0.80
N GLU A 78 -15.86 -4.89 1.23
CA GLU A 78 -16.15 -5.71 2.43
C GLU A 78 -15.64 -5.07 3.74
N ALA A 79 -14.82 -4.02 3.64
CA ALA A 79 -14.20 -3.37 4.79
C ALA A 79 -15.23 -2.68 5.68
N LYS A 80 -15.18 -2.98 6.98
CA LYS A 80 -16.08 -2.47 8.02
C LYS A 80 -15.38 -1.50 8.97
N GLY A 81 -14.04 -1.43 8.89
CA GLY A 81 -13.21 -0.63 9.77
C GLY A 81 -13.37 0.87 9.56
N ARG A 82 -13.23 1.61 10.65
CA ARG A 82 -13.05 3.06 10.56
C ARG A 82 -11.76 3.39 9.81
N TYR A 83 -10.69 2.68 10.11
CA TYR A 83 -9.41 2.85 9.43
C TYR A 83 -9.21 1.76 8.38
N ILE A 84 -8.66 2.15 7.23
CA ILE A 84 -8.26 1.25 6.17
C ILE A 84 -6.74 1.28 6.07
N ALA A 85 -6.11 0.12 6.13
CA ALA A 85 -4.67 -0.07 5.96
C ALA A 85 -4.40 -1.11 4.86
N PHE A 86 -3.23 -1.07 4.26
CA PHE A 86 -2.87 -1.92 3.12
C PHE A 86 -1.61 -2.71 3.43
N LEU A 87 -1.63 -4.00 3.09
CA LEU A 87 -0.47 -4.89 3.19
C LEU A 87 -0.49 -5.84 2.00
N ASP A 88 0.54 -5.79 1.17
CA ASP A 88 0.69 -6.77 0.09
C ASP A 88 1.16 -8.12 0.68
N ALA A 89 0.76 -9.22 0.04
CA ALA A 89 0.92 -10.59 0.57
C ALA A 89 2.38 -11.10 0.60
N ASP A 90 3.35 -10.26 0.25
CA ASP A 90 4.80 -10.50 0.29
C ASP A 90 5.56 -9.54 1.21
N ASP A 91 4.86 -8.58 1.83
CA ASP A 91 5.44 -7.59 2.74
C ASP A 91 5.13 -7.93 4.21
N LEU A 92 5.82 -7.26 5.14
CA LEU A 92 5.65 -7.49 6.58
C LEU A 92 5.37 -6.19 7.33
N TRP A 93 4.60 -6.28 8.41
CA TRP A 93 4.47 -5.24 9.41
C TRP A 93 5.26 -5.55 10.69
N LEU A 94 5.77 -4.51 11.35
CA LEU A 94 6.30 -4.65 12.70
C LEU A 94 5.16 -4.66 13.73
N PRO A 95 5.34 -5.31 14.89
CA PRO A 95 4.23 -5.56 15.83
C PRO A 95 3.45 -4.33 16.28
N GLU A 96 4.09 -3.19 16.45
CA GLU A 96 3.46 -1.96 16.95
C GLU A 96 2.84 -1.05 15.87
N LYS A 97 2.83 -1.51 14.60
CA LYS A 97 2.45 -0.63 13.46
C LYS A 97 1.02 -0.11 13.59
N LEU A 98 0.05 -0.97 13.83
CA LEU A 98 -1.35 -0.54 13.93
C LEU A 98 -1.59 0.33 15.16
N GLU A 99 -1.06 -0.06 16.32
CA GLU A 99 -1.22 0.68 17.57
C GLU A 99 -0.68 2.11 17.45
N LYS A 100 0.57 2.26 17.00
CA LYS A 100 1.22 3.57 16.87
C LYS A 100 0.54 4.43 15.82
N GLN A 101 0.15 3.87 14.69
CA GLN A 101 -0.45 4.66 13.61
C GLN A 101 -1.88 5.08 13.94
N VAL A 102 -2.69 4.22 14.59
CA VAL A 102 -4.02 4.58 15.10
C VAL A 102 -3.92 5.68 16.16
N ALA A 103 -2.98 5.54 17.12
CA ALA A 103 -2.74 6.55 18.15
C ALA A 103 -2.31 7.89 17.54
N PHE A 104 -1.36 7.89 16.61
CA PHE A 104 -0.88 9.07 15.89
C PHE A 104 -2.00 9.81 15.18
N MET A 105 -2.82 9.08 14.42
CA MET A 105 -3.95 9.67 13.70
C MET A 105 -5.00 10.23 14.67
N GLY A 106 -5.32 9.50 15.73
CA GLY A 106 -6.31 9.91 16.73
C GLY A 106 -5.88 11.12 17.53
N GLN A 107 -4.63 11.18 17.99
CA GLN A 107 -4.10 12.29 18.80
C GLN A 107 -4.02 13.62 18.03
N HIS A 108 -3.73 13.56 16.72
CA HIS A 108 -3.55 14.76 15.91
C HIS A 108 -4.77 15.10 15.02
N GLY A 109 -5.80 14.25 15.01
CA GLY A 109 -6.95 14.42 14.12
C GLY A 109 -6.61 14.19 12.64
N TYR A 110 -5.53 13.45 12.33
CA TYR A 110 -5.11 13.18 10.96
C TYR A 110 -5.99 12.11 10.32
N GLN A 111 -6.40 12.35 9.10
CA GLN A 111 -7.30 11.46 8.36
C GLN A 111 -6.56 10.56 7.37
N PHE A 112 -5.28 10.86 7.08
CA PHE A 112 -4.44 10.08 6.19
C PHE A 112 -2.99 10.13 6.68
N SER A 113 -2.36 8.97 6.81
CA SER A 113 -1.00 8.86 7.34
C SER A 113 -0.21 7.77 6.65
N TYR A 114 1.12 7.83 6.80
CA TYR A 114 2.06 6.80 6.37
C TYR A 114 3.26 6.72 7.33
N THR A 115 4.07 5.68 7.19
CA THR A 115 5.26 5.45 8.03
C THR A 115 6.53 5.31 7.18
N TYR A 116 7.69 5.23 7.81
CA TYR A 116 8.89 4.71 7.17
C TYR A 116 8.77 3.19 7.01
N TYR A 117 9.62 2.63 6.14
CA TYR A 117 9.79 1.21 6.00
C TYR A 117 11.26 0.86 5.74
N SER A 118 11.69 -0.35 6.13
CA SER A 118 12.95 -0.94 5.70
C SER A 118 12.74 -1.87 4.51
N GLU A 119 13.81 -2.17 3.80
CA GLU A 119 13.78 -3.12 2.69
C GLU A 119 14.41 -4.45 3.12
N MET A 120 13.83 -5.56 2.66
CA MET A 120 14.37 -6.90 2.78
C MET A 120 14.47 -7.54 1.40
N ASP A 121 15.34 -8.51 1.24
CA ASP A 121 15.46 -9.29 0.01
C ASP A 121 14.35 -10.35 -0.10
N SER A 122 14.42 -11.20 -1.15
CA SER A 122 13.45 -12.27 -1.39
C SER A 122 13.41 -13.32 -0.27
N ASP A 123 14.46 -13.44 0.51
CA ASP A 123 14.60 -14.42 1.61
C ASP A 123 14.27 -13.80 2.98
N GLY A 124 13.87 -12.53 3.01
CA GLY A 124 13.51 -11.80 4.22
C GLY A 124 14.69 -11.19 4.97
N ILE A 125 15.89 -11.21 4.40
CA ILE A 125 17.10 -10.65 5.00
C ILE A 125 17.08 -9.13 4.82
N ASP A 126 17.34 -8.39 5.91
CA ASP A 126 17.42 -6.93 5.89
C ASP A 126 18.53 -6.46 4.93
N THR A 127 18.21 -5.57 4.01
CA THR A 127 19.19 -5.00 3.06
C THR A 127 19.94 -3.80 3.62
N GLY A 128 19.65 -3.37 4.84
CA GLY A 128 20.20 -2.15 5.44
C GLY A 128 19.63 -0.87 4.83
N ILE A 129 18.56 -0.96 4.02
CA ILE A 129 17.96 0.21 3.38
C ILE A 129 16.71 0.64 4.15
N THR A 130 16.66 1.91 4.55
CA THR A 130 15.47 2.55 5.13
C THR A 130 14.94 3.63 4.19
N VAL A 131 13.65 3.56 3.89
CA VAL A 131 12.94 4.55 3.06
C VAL A 131 12.10 5.46 3.93
N LYS A 132 12.39 6.75 3.84
CA LYS A 132 11.76 7.85 4.56
C LYS A 132 10.92 8.71 3.62
N GLY A 133 10.36 9.81 4.14
CA GLY A 133 9.59 10.76 3.33
C GLY A 133 9.34 12.08 4.05
N PRO A 134 8.65 13.04 3.40
CA PRO A 134 8.33 14.34 3.99
C PRO A 134 7.26 14.22 5.08
N PHE A 135 7.33 15.08 6.11
CA PHE A 135 6.38 15.06 7.22
C PHE A 135 4.92 15.26 6.77
N LYS A 136 4.69 16.14 5.79
CA LYS A 136 3.37 16.43 5.26
C LYS A 136 3.39 16.36 3.74
N ILE A 137 2.42 15.65 3.17
CA ILE A 137 2.19 15.55 1.74
C ILE A 137 0.81 16.14 1.46
N THR A 138 0.80 17.30 0.82
CA THR A 138 -0.43 17.94 0.33
C THR A 138 -0.90 17.31 -0.96
N LYS A 139 -2.10 17.66 -1.43
CA LYS A 139 -2.57 17.29 -2.77
C LYS A 139 -1.51 17.56 -3.85
N ALA A 140 -0.95 18.78 -3.89
CA ALA A 140 0.08 19.13 -4.87
C ALA A 140 1.35 18.27 -4.73
N GLY A 141 1.78 17.98 -3.49
CA GLY A 141 2.91 17.10 -3.21
C GLY A 141 2.69 15.67 -3.66
N MET A 142 1.46 15.13 -3.51
CA MET A 142 1.09 13.80 -3.99
C MET A 142 1.02 13.77 -5.53
N TYR A 143 0.51 14.81 -6.18
CA TYR A 143 0.54 14.91 -7.64
C TYR A 143 1.95 15.05 -8.23
N ALA A 144 2.90 15.55 -7.45
CA ALA A 144 4.30 15.61 -7.88
C ALA A 144 4.98 14.24 -7.80
N PHE A 145 4.66 13.42 -6.77
CA PHE A 145 5.30 12.13 -6.57
C PHE A 145 4.55 11.23 -5.59
N CYS A 146 4.56 9.90 -5.83
CA CYS A 146 4.09 8.90 -4.89
C CYS A 146 5.09 8.72 -3.74
N TRP A 147 4.91 9.44 -2.64
CA TRP A 147 5.80 9.37 -1.48
C TRP A 147 5.63 8.12 -0.64
N PRO A 148 4.38 7.71 -0.27
CA PRO A 148 4.14 6.54 0.58
C PRO A 148 4.41 5.22 -0.18
N GLY A 149 4.92 4.22 0.53
CA GLY A 149 4.79 2.82 0.10
C GLY A 149 3.43 2.27 0.50
N CYS A 150 2.83 1.38 -0.31
CA CYS A 150 1.50 0.83 -0.09
C CYS A 150 1.35 0.27 1.33
N LEU A 151 2.30 -0.55 1.78
CA LEU A 151 2.31 -1.22 3.10
C LEU A 151 2.38 -0.26 4.30
N THR A 152 2.66 1.04 4.07
CA THR A 152 2.83 2.03 5.15
C THR A 152 1.58 2.86 5.43
N VAL A 153 0.63 2.83 4.53
CA VAL A 153 -0.52 3.74 4.52
C VAL A 153 -1.65 3.29 5.44
N MET A 154 -2.29 4.29 6.06
CA MET A 154 -3.59 4.16 6.74
C MET A 154 -4.41 5.42 6.50
N TYR A 155 -5.74 5.27 6.26
CA TYR A 155 -6.64 6.41 6.19
C TYR A 155 -7.95 6.17 6.96
N ASP A 156 -8.60 7.25 7.38
CA ASP A 156 -9.89 7.25 8.12
C ASP A 156 -11.05 7.21 7.12
N ALA A 157 -11.61 6.03 6.88
CA ALA A 157 -12.72 5.83 5.97
C ALA A 157 -14.04 6.44 6.49
N GLN A 158 -14.18 6.64 7.80
CA GLN A 158 -15.35 7.33 8.35
C GLN A 158 -15.38 8.80 7.93
N SER A 159 -14.22 9.44 7.84
CA SER A 159 -14.10 10.85 7.44
C SER A 159 -14.00 11.03 5.92
N ILE A 160 -13.28 10.14 5.25
CA ILE A 160 -12.95 10.26 3.80
C ILE A 160 -13.96 9.51 2.93
N GLY A 161 -14.57 8.44 3.45
CA GLY A 161 -15.34 7.44 2.72
C GLY A 161 -14.48 6.29 2.21
N LEU A 162 -15.11 5.18 1.83
CA LEU A 162 -14.43 4.09 1.14
C LEU A 162 -14.14 4.50 -0.30
N ILE A 163 -12.87 4.63 -0.63
CA ILE A 163 -12.42 5.06 -1.96
C ILE A 163 -12.10 3.83 -2.81
N GLN A 164 -12.73 3.72 -3.97
CA GLN A 164 -12.41 2.66 -4.93
C GLN A 164 -11.28 3.10 -5.86
N ILE A 165 -10.42 2.14 -6.22
CA ILE A 165 -9.28 2.32 -7.12
C ILE A 165 -9.76 2.28 -8.57
N GLU A 166 -9.20 3.12 -9.45
CA GLU A 166 -9.44 2.99 -10.89
C GLU A 166 -8.85 1.69 -11.44
N ASP A 167 -9.52 1.11 -12.45
CA ASP A 167 -9.01 -0.09 -13.13
C ASP A 167 -7.82 0.25 -14.03
N ILE A 168 -6.67 0.41 -13.39
CA ILE A 168 -5.39 0.61 -14.06
C ILE A 168 -4.42 -0.50 -13.68
N GLN A 169 -3.71 -1.03 -14.66
CA GLN A 169 -2.82 -2.18 -14.45
C GLN A 169 -1.65 -1.88 -13.51
N LYS A 170 -1.16 -0.62 -13.49
CA LYS A 170 -0.01 -0.21 -12.66
C LYS A 170 -0.28 1.12 -11.99
N ASN A 171 0.44 1.42 -10.91
CA ASN A 171 0.24 2.61 -10.09
C ASN A 171 -1.19 2.72 -9.50
N ASN A 172 -1.86 1.58 -9.30
CA ASN A 172 -3.22 1.55 -8.77
C ASN A 172 -3.29 2.06 -7.32
N ASP A 173 -2.29 1.76 -6.51
CA ASP A 173 -2.09 2.33 -5.17
C ASP A 173 -1.89 3.85 -5.24
N TYR A 174 -1.06 4.33 -6.16
CA TYR A 174 -0.86 5.76 -6.37
C TYR A 174 -2.15 6.47 -6.80
N ALA A 175 -2.95 5.87 -7.69
CA ALA A 175 -4.25 6.41 -8.07
C ALA A 175 -5.17 6.58 -6.84
N LEU A 176 -5.14 5.61 -5.93
CA LEU A 176 -5.89 5.69 -4.68
C LEU A 176 -5.39 6.85 -3.79
N TRP A 177 -4.06 7.02 -3.65
CA TRP A 177 -3.51 8.12 -2.85
C TRP A 177 -3.84 9.48 -3.42
N LEU A 178 -3.87 9.64 -4.75
CA LEU A 178 -4.33 10.86 -5.40
C LEU A 178 -5.78 11.19 -5.05
N LYS A 179 -6.69 10.19 -5.08
CA LYS A 179 -8.09 10.38 -4.68
C LYS A 179 -8.23 10.78 -3.20
N ILE A 180 -7.50 10.12 -2.30
CA ILE A 180 -7.53 10.42 -0.87
C ILE A 180 -6.98 11.83 -0.61
N CYS A 181 -5.87 12.21 -1.26
CA CYS A 181 -5.28 13.55 -1.11
C CYS A 181 -6.13 14.70 -1.68
N LYS A 182 -7.20 14.40 -2.43
CA LYS A 182 -8.21 15.41 -2.78
C LYS A 182 -9.06 15.83 -1.57
N LYS A 183 -9.09 14.99 -0.51
CA LYS A 183 -9.94 15.16 0.69
C LYS A 183 -9.13 15.44 1.96
N ALA A 184 -7.91 14.91 2.07
CA ALA A 184 -7.06 15.06 3.25
C ALA A 184 -5.57 15.06 2.89
N ASP A 185 -4.77 15.86 3.59
CA ASP A 185 -3.32 15.79 3.53
C ASP A 185 -2.80 14.51 4.20
N CYS A 186 -1.69 13.97 3.69
CA CYS A 186 -1.06 12.77 4.26
C CYS A 186 0.07 13.17 5.22
N TYR A 187 0.11 12.60 6.41
CA TYR A 187 1.07 12.89 7.46
C TYR A 187 1.96 11.69 7.78
N LEU A 188 3.23 11.96 8.03
CA LEU A 188 4.22 10.97 8.34
C LEU A 188 4.30 10.70 9.84
N LEU A 189 4.13 9.44 10.24
CA LEU A 189 4.64 8.92 11.51
C LEU A 189 6.10 8.48 11.28
N PRO A 190 7.11 9.20 11.84
CA PRO A 190 8.51 9.03 11.45
C PRO A 190 9.18 7.81 12.10
N GLU A 191 8.53 6.66 12.02
CA GLU A 191 9.01 5.38 12.54
C GLU A 191 9.02 4.30 11.45
N VAL A 192 10.00 3.39 11.51
CA VAL A 192 10.04 2.19 10.65
C VAL A 192 9.09 1.16 11.24
N LEU A 193 7.96 0.94 10.58
CA LEU A 193 6.89 0.04 11.06
C LEU A 193 6.49 -1.02 10.04
N ALA A 194 7.21 -1.10 8.91
CA ALA A 194 6.96 -2.08 7.86
C ALA A 194 8.25 -2.49 7.16
N ARG A 195 8.25 -3.68 6.53
CA ARG A 195 9.35 -4.22 5.74
C ARG A 195 8.86 -4.55 4.34
N TYR A 196 9.47 -3.93 3.34
CA TYR A 196 9.17 -4.11 1.93
C TYR A 196 10.07 -5.17 1.31
N ARG A 197 9.49 -6.19 0.67
CA ARG A 197 10.26 -7.27 0.03
C ARG A 197 10.65 -6.92 -1.40
N ARG A 198 11.96 -6.94 -1.67
CA ARG A 198 12.52 -6.72 -3.01
C ARG A 198 13.02 -8.01 -3.66
N GLY A 199 13.17 -7.95 -5.00
CA GLY A 199 13.81 -9.02 -5.75
C GLY A 199 12.92 -10.22 -6.04
N ARG A 200 11.60 -10.13 -5.76
CA ARG A 200 10.64 -11.15 -6.14
C ARG A 200 10.53 -11.23 -7.67
N SER A 201 10.58 -12.45 -8.22
CA SER A 201 10.28 -12.70 -9.64
C SER A 201 8.86 -12.22 -9.96
N GLY A 202 8.72 -11.41 -11.02
CA GLY A 202 7.44 -10.79 -11.39
C GLY A 202 7.09 -9.49 -10.66
N SER A 203 7.96 -8.97 -9.78
CA SER A 203 7.75 -7.69 -9.09
C SER A 203 7.59 -6.53 -10.07
N VAL A 204 6.59 -5.67 -9.80
CA VAL A 204 6.34 -4.45 -10.58
C VAL A 204 7.48 -3.43 -10.43
N SER A 205 8.24 -3.48 -9.35
CA SER A 205 9.30 -2.52 -9.02
C SER A 205 10.58 -2.63 -9.87
N SER A 206 10.76 -3.71 -10.66
CA SER A 206 11.97 -3.97 -11.46
C SER A 206 11.88 -3.47 -12.93
N GLN A 207 11.03 -2.49 -13.21
CA GLN A 207 10.72 -2.09 -14.59
C GLN A 207 11.72 -1.09 -15.18
N ARG A 208 11.82 -1.11 -16.55
CA ARG A 208 12.59 -0.12 -17.32
C ARG A 208 12.00 1.28 -17.11
N ILE A 209 12.86 2.30 -17.07
CA ILE A 209 12.48 3.72 -16.91
C ILE A 209 11.40 4.15 -17.92
N SER A 210 11.53 3.73 -19.19
CA SER A 210 10.53 4.03 -20.23
C SER A 210 9.14 3.49 -19.90
N THR A 211 9.06 2.30 -19.30
CA THR A 211 7.81 1.71 -18.85
C THR A 211 7.22 2.49 -17.68
N MET A 212 8.03 2.93 -16.72
CA MET A 212 7.60 3.77 -15.61
C MET A 212 7.00 5.09 -16.11
N ILE A 213 7.68 5.79 -17.03
CA ILE A 213 7.22 7.05 -17.64
C ILE A 213 5.84 6.84 -18.29
N LYS A 214 5.70 5.79 -19.10
CA LYS A 214 4.43 5.44 -19.77
C LYS A 214 3.28 5.27 -18.77
N TRP A 215 3.53 4.57 -17.65
CA TRP A 215 2.47 4.30 -16.67
C TRP A 215 2.15 5.49 -15.77
N HIS A 216 3.11 6.38 -15.48
CA HIS A 216 2.81 7.65 -14.83
C HIS A 216 1.99 8.57 -15.74
N TYR A 217 2.34 8.65 -17.02
CA TYR A 217 1.54 9.40 -17.98
C TYR A 217 0.11 8.87 -18.07
N LYS A 218 -0.07 7.55 -18.17
CA LYS A 218 -1.40 6.91 -18.16
C LYS A 218 -2.17 7.18 -16.87
N LEU A 219 -1.51 7.14 -15.71
CA LEU A 219 -2.15 7.48 -14.44
C LEU A 219 -2.83 8.86 -14.49
N TYR A 220 -2.11 9.89 -14.95
CA TYR A 220 -2.67 11.24 -15.03
C TYR A 220 -3.70 11.38 -16.16
N ARG A 221 -3.51 10.69 -17.30
CA ARG A 221 -4.44 10.73 -18.43
C ARG A 221 -5.73 9.95 -18.17
N ASP A 222 -5.60 8.73 -17.73
CA ASP A 222 -6.69 7.76 -17.72
C ASP A 222 -7.41 7.73 -16.36
N ALA A 223 -6.68 7.72 -15.23
CA ALA A 223 -7.29 7.69 -13.90
C ALA A 223 -7.67 9.09 -13.38
N GLU A 224 -6.84 10.10 -13.66
CA GLU A 224 -7.11 11.49 -13.23
C GLU A 224 -7.79 12.34 -14.30
N MET A 225 -8.04 11.80 -15.51
CA MET A 225 -8.72 12.46 -16.64
C MET A 225 -8.12 13.82 -17.03
N MET A 226 -6.82 13.99 -16.81
CA MET A 226 -6.13 15.25 -17.11
C MET A 226 -5.89 15.43 -18.62
N GLN A 227 -5.82 16.70 -19.07
CA GLN A 227 -5.39 17.04 -20.43
C GLN A 227 -3.89 16.68 -20.64
N VAL A 228 -3.47 16.67 -21.91
CA VAL A 228 -2.10 16.24 -22.31
C VAL A 228 -1.01 17.04 -21.59
N ILE A 229 -1.10 18.37 -21.61
CA ILE A 229 -0.05 19.26 -21.04
C ILE A 229 0.11 19.05 -19.53
N PRO A 230 -0.94 19.09 -18.68
CA PRO A 230 -0.81 18.77 -17.26
C PRO A 230 -0.29 17.36 -17.00
N SER A 231 -0.69 16.37 -17.80
CA SER A 231 -0.21 14.98 -17.64
C SER A 231 1.30 14.86 -17.89
N LEU A 232 1.82 15.52 -18.92
CA LEU A 232 3.26 15.59 -19.21
C LEU A 232 4.02 16.31 -18.08
N TRP A 233 3.48 17.41 -17.58
CA TRP A 233 4.06 18.17 -16.47
C TRP A 233 4.20 17.30 -15.22
N HIS A 234 3.11 16.64 -14.77
CA HIS A 234 3.13 15.80 -13.59
C HIS A 234 4.01 14.56 -13.77
N THR A 235 4.05 13.98 -14.98
CA THR A 235 4.95 12.87 -15.30
C THR A 235 6.43 13.29 -15.16
N THR A 236 6.79 14.47 -15.66
CA THR A 236 8.14 15.02 -15.55
C THR A 236 8.49 15.30 -14.09
N MET A 237 7.58 15.94 -13.33
CA MET A 237 7.78 16.20 -11.91
C MET A 237 7.96 14.91 -11.11
N ASN A 238 7.23 13.83 -11.45
CA ASN A 238 7.35 12.54 -10.80
C ASN A 238 8.77 11.95 -10.97
N ILE A 239 9.36 12.07 -12.15
CA ILE A 239 10.74 11.62 -12.40
C ILE A 239 11.75 12.44 -11.57
N ILE A 240 11.61 13.76 -11.55
CA ILE A 240 12.50 14.66 -10.79
C ILE A 240 12.39 14.38 -9.29
N CYS A 241 11.16 14.30 -8.77
CA CYS A 241 10.93 14.02 -7.35
C CYS A 241 11.37 12.59 -6.97
N GLY A 242 11.27 11.63 -7.89
CA GLY A 242 11.78 10.27 -7.68
C GLY A 242 13.31 10.23 -7.51
N ALA A 243 14.04 10.99 -8.32
CA ALA A 243 15.48 11.16 -8.16
C ALA A 243 15.82 11.86 -6.82
N TYR A 244 15.10 12.92 -6.48
CA TYR A 244 15.23 13.61 -5.19
C TYR A 244 14.97 12.71 -4.00
N LYS A 245 13.90 11.86 -4.06
CA LYS A 245 13.60 10.89 -3.00
C LYS A 245 14.76 9.94 -2.77
N LYS A 246 15.37 9.41 -3.84
CA LYS A 246 16.52 8.50 -3.72
C LYS A 246 17.69 9.13 -2.98
N ILE A 247 17.98 10.41 -3.23
CA ILE A 247 19.11 11.12 -2.60
C ILE A 247 18.80 11.46 -1.14
N LYS A 248 17.62 12.01 -0.88
CA LYS A 248 17.29 12.60 0.43
C LYS A 248 16.69 11.59 1.42
N TYR A 249 15.85 10.68 0.97
CA TYR A 249 14.98 9.88 1.81
C TYR A 249 15.28 8.37 1.79
N VAL A 250 16.13 7.88 0.91
CA VAL A 250 16.65 6.51 0.95
C VAL A 250 17.98 6.52 1.69
N LYS A 251 18.06 5.79 2.82
CA LYS A 251 19.25 5.73 3.67
C LYS A 251 19.76 4.32 3.70
N HIS A 252 21.08 4.19 3.64
CA HIS A 252 21.79 2.95 3.89
C HIS A 252 22.30 3.01 5.34
N ASN A 253 21.91 2.02 6.15
CA ASN A 253 22.30 1.89 7.56
C ASN A 253 23.62 1.15 7.69
#